data_3156944c4398d94053abb62fe326cac4
#
_entry.id   3156944c4398d94053abb62fe326cac4
#
_cell.length_a   1.000
_cell.length_b   1.000
_cell.length_c   1.000
_cell.angle_alpha   90.00
_cell.angle_beta   90.00
_cell.angle_gamma   90.00
#
_symmetry.space_group_name_H-M   'P 1'
#
loop_
_entity.id
_entity.type
_entity.pdbx_description
1 polymer ?
#
loop_
_entity_poly.entity_id
_entity_poly.type
_entity_poly.pdbx_seq_one_letter_code
_entity_poly.pdbx_strand_id
1 'polypeptide(L)'
;EVRAKAEKAFPAIYEAATHWKPKDAGKEVKDVPAYPAKRVKITGTYADLIRIMYQRKWSAGLPVIPPTPEAVAAMLKGTKKDPSEIVWLVPPRMGQLTVELVATYGVMAGCKPEHMPLLLAVVEAFKNPSVDWQGSTTTTAATVPVMVISGPILDKLGIGYSSGELGSFMPVNTSVGYFINLVGDIIGG
;
A
#
# COMPACT_ATOMS: atom_id res chain seq x y z
N GLU A 1 29.62 -32.89 1.43
CA GLU A 1 29.11 -31.95 2.48
C GLU A 1 27.69 -31.42 2.19
N VAL A 2 27.42 -30.88 1.00
CA VAL A 2 26.09 -30.33 0.62
C VAL A 2 25.03 -31.44 0.61
N ARG A 3 25.35 -32.61 0.02
CA ARG A 3 24.42 -33.74 -0.03
C ARG A 3 24.03 -34.25 1.37
N ALA A 4 24.98 -34.38 2.28
CA ALA A 4 24.71 -34.80 3.65
C ALA A 4 23.83 -33.78 4.41
N LYS A 5 24.02 -32.47 4.16
CA LYS A 5 23.14 -31.42 4.72
C LYS A 5 21.71 -31.51 4.16
N ALA A 6 21.58 -31.78 2.87
CA ALA A 6 20.27 -31.93 2.22
C ALA A 6 19.54 -33.19 2.75
N GLU A 7 20.21 -34.33 2.85
CA GLU A 7 19.65 -35.57 3.40
C GLU A 7 19.19 -35.39 4.85
N LYS A 8 19.96 -34.67 5.67
CA LYS A 8 19.60 -34.34 7.05
C LYS A 8 18.39 -33.40 7.15
N ALA A 9 18.26 -32.47 6.23
CA ALA A 9 17.16 -31.49 6.22
C ALA A 9 15.86 -32.07 5.63
N PHE A 10 15.97 -33.10 4.77
CA PHE A 10 14.82 -33.63 4.02
C PHE A 10 13.62 -34.04 4.87
N PRO A 11 13.76 -34.77 5.99
CA PRO A 11 12.61 -35.14 6.81
C PRO A 11 11.83 -33.93 7.34
N ALA A 12 12.55 -32.89 7.77
CA ALA A 12 11.91 -31.66 8.27
C ALA A 12 11.20 -30.87 7.14
N ILE A 13 11.81 -30.86 5.94
CA ILE A 13 11.20 -30.24 4.75
C ILE A 13 9.94 -31.03 4.32
N TYR A 14 10.03 -32.35 4.29
CA TYR A 14 8.90 -33.20 3.94
C TYR A 14 7.74 -33.04 4.92
N GLU A 15 8.02 -33.04 6.22
CA GLU A 15 7.01 -32.82 7.26
C GLU A 15 6.37 -31.42 7.11
N ALA A 16 7.17 -30.40 6.88
CA ALA A 16 6.67 -29.06 6.65
C ALA A 16 5.81 -28.97 5.38
N ALA A 17 6.19 -29.65 4.30
CA ALA A 17 5.44 -29.60 3.04
C ALA A 17 4.12 -30.39 3.09
N THR A 18 4.05 -31.45 3.88
CA THR A 18 2.89 -32.38 3.88
C THR A 18 1.94 -32.18 5.05
N HIS A 19 2.45 -31.78 6.22
CA HIS A 19 1.68 -31.69 7.47
C HIS A 19 1.65 -30.29 8.09
N TRP A 20 2.37 -29.31 7.51
CA TRP A 20 2.36 -27.97 8.03
C TRP A 20 0.96 -27.35 7.95
N LYS A 21 0.53 -26.79 9.07
CA LYS A 21 -0.68 -25.97 9.15
C LYS A 21 -0.32 -24.59 9.64
N PRO A 22 -0.86 -23.52 9.04
CA PRO A 22 -0.65 -22.17 9.56
C PRO A 22 -1.11 -22.10 11.02
N LYS A 23 -0.34 -21.45 11.88
CA LYS A 23 -0.67 -21.29 13.30
C LYS A 23 -2.04 -20.64 13.53
N ASP A 24 -2.47 -19.87 12.56
CA ASP A 24 -3.72 -19.10 12.58
C ASP A 24 -4.73 -19.56 11.52
N ALA A 25 -4.58 -20.81 11.01
CA ALA A 25 -5.54 -21.39 10.06
C ALA A 25 -6.95 -21.43 10.69
N GLY A 26 -7.90 -20.77 10.06
CA GLY A 26 -9.30 -20.72 10.51
C GLY A 26 -9.60 -19.65 11.57
N LYS A 27 -8.64 -18.84 11.98
CA LYS A 27 -8.94 -17.63 12.76
C LYS A 27 -9.48 -16.57 11.81
N GLU A 28 -10.73 -16.23 11.97
CA GLU A 28 -11.27 -15.02 11.36
C GLU A 28 -10.46 -13.81 11.87
N VAL A 29 -10.10 -12.91 10.97
CA VAL A 29 -9.55 -11.59 11.34
C VAL A 29 -10.71 -10.83 12.00
N LYS A 30 -10.82 -10.96 13.33
CA LYS A 30 -11.93 -10.39 14.11
C LYS A 30 -11.72 -8.92 14.48
N ASP A 31 -10.49 -8.42 14.34
CA ASP A 31 -10.19 -7.04 14.73
C ASP A 31 -10.42 -6.10 13.56
N VAL A 32 -11.59 -5.49 13.55
CA VAL A 32 -11.81 -4.29 12.72
C VAL A 32 -10.86 -3.21 13.24
N PRO A 33 -10.01 -2.62 12.39
CA PRO A 33 -9.10 -1.56 12.81
C PRO A 33 -9.89 -0.43 13.49
N ALA A 34 -9.38 0.03 14.63
CA ALA A 34 -10.01 1.14 15.33
C ALA A 34 -9.95 2.42 14.48
N TYR A 35 -11.07 3.12 14.37
CA TYR A 35 -11.12 4.47 13.80
C TYR A 35 -11.42 5.49 14.93
N PRO A 36 -10.69 6.60 14.98
CA PRO A 36 -9.48 6.92 14.22
C PRO A 36 -8.30 6.00 14.60
N ALA A 37 -7.44 5.71 13.61
CA ALA A 37 -6.24 4.92 13.85
C ALA A 37 -5.35 5.57 14.93
N LYS A 38 -4.56 4.74 15.64
CA LYS A 38 -3.65 5.20 16.69
C LYS A 38 -2.67 6.24 16.14
N ARG A 39 -2.71 7.44 16.71
CA ARG A 39 -1.86 8.55 16.31
C ARG A 39 -0.59 8.58 17.15
N VAL A 40 0.50 9.01 16.51
CA VAL A 40 1.81 9.17 17.16
C VAL A 40 2.27 10.60 16.97
N LYS A 41 2.61 11.26 18.07
CA LYS A 41 3.22 12.59 18.02
C LYS A 41 4.71 12.46 17.73
N ILE A 42 5.16 13.09 16.66
CA ILE A 42 6.58 13.20 16.32
C ILE A 42 6.98 14.67 16.53
N THR A 43 8.06 14.89 17.26
CA THR A 43 8.61 16.23 17.51
C THR A 43 10.01 16.28 16.91
N GLY A 44 10.33 17.34 16.20
CA GLY A 44 11.63 17.52 15.55
C GLY A 44 11.51 18.24 14.21
N THR A 45 12.57 18.18 13.45
CA THR A 45 12.63 18.73 12.07
C THR A 45 11.93 17.79 11.08
N TYR A 46 11.73 18.25 9.85
CA TYR A 46 11.22 17.41 8.75
C TYR A 46 12.16 16.21 8.48
N ALA A 47 13.46 16.41 8.57
CA ALA A 47 14.43 15.32 8.43
C ALA A 47 14.27 14.25 9.52
N ASP A 48 13.98 14.67 10.76
CA ASP A 48 13.69 13.73 11.86
C ASP A 48 12.39 12.95 11.60
N LEU A 49 11.36 13.60 11.06
CA LEU A 49 10.13 12.94 10.66
C LEU A 49 10.41 11.81 9.65
N ILE A 50 11.09 12.12 8.54
CA ILE A 50 11.41 11.14 7.50
C ILE A 50 12.22 9.98 8.08
N ARG A 51 13.25 10.27 8.88
CA ARG A 51 14.07 9.27 9.55
C ARG A 51 13.25 8.35 10.45
N ILE A 52 12.36 8.91 11.28
CA ILE A 52 11.50 8.15 12.20
C ILE A 52 10.51 7.29 11.42
N MET A 53 9.88 7.83 10.37
CA MET A 53 8.95 7.08 9.53
C MET A 53 9.63 5.90 8.84
N TYR A 54 10.84 6.10 8.32
CA TYR A 54 11.65 5.02 7.73
C TYR A 54 12.02 3.94 8.76
N GLN A 55 12.53 4.35 9.93
CA GLN A 55 12.91 3.41 10.99
C GLN A 55 11.74 2.57 11.49
N ARG A 56 10.53 3.13 11.48
CA ARG A 56 9.29 2.44 11.85
C ARG A 56 8.64 1.69 10.71
N LYS A 57 9.24 1.68 9.52
CA LYS A 57 8.70 1.08 8.32
C LYS A 57 7.33 1.65 7.92
N TRP A 58 7.14 2.94 8.10
CA TRP A 58 5.94 3.68 7.70
C TRP A 58 6.12 4.44 6.39
N SER A 59 7.33 4.46 5.87
CA SER A 59 7.67 4.97 4.54
C SER A 59 8.91 4.27 4.01
N ALA A 60 9.13 4.34 2.69
CA ALA A 60 10.32 3.82 2.02
C ALA A 60 11.57 4.71 2.17
N GLY A 61 11.54 5.74 3.03
CA GLY A 61 12.64 6.70 3.20
C GLY A 61 12.63 7.86 2.21
N LEU A 62 11.73 7.85 1.24
CA LEU A 62 11.51 8.99 0.35
C LEU A 62 10.74 10.11 1.09
N PRO A 63 10.86 11.37 0.62
CA PRO A 63 10.06 12.47 1.14
C PRO A 63 8.57 12.17 1.08
N VAL A 64 7.86 12.42 2.17
CA VAL A 64 6.41 12.26 2.27
C VAL A 64 5.78 13.51 2.86
N ILE A 65 4.57 13.82 2.47
CA ILE A 65 3.79 14.87 3.16
C ILE A 65 3.33 14.29 4.52
N PRO A 66 3.56 15.00 5.64
CA PRO A 66 3.12 14.52 6.95
C PRO A 66 1.60 14.28 6.98
N PRO A 67 1.13 13.06 7.28
CA PRO A 67 -0.30 12.77 7.37
C PRO A 67 -0.86 13.27 8.70
N THR A 68 -1.01 14.59 8.82
CA THR A 68 -1.62 15.18 10.02
C THR A 68 -3.10 14.82 10.10
N PRO A 69 -3.71 14.83 11.30
CA PRO A 69 -5.14 14.55 11.46
C PRO A 69 -6.02 15.40 10.56
N GLU A 70 -5.66 16.68 10.41
CA GLU A 70 -6.40 17.65 9.60
C GLU A 70 -6.29 17.32 8.10
N ALA A 71 -5.10 16.95 7.63
CA ALA A 71 -4.86 16.56 6.24
C ALA A 71 -5.61 15.28 5.88
N VAL A 72 -5.57 14.26 6.76
CA VAL A 72 -6.31 13.02 6.58
C VAL A 72 -7.83 13.25 6.59
N ALA A 73 -8.32 14.06 7.54
CA ALA A 73 -9.74 14.43 7.59
C ALA A 73 -10.19 15.20 6.35
N ALA A 74 -9.33 16.09 5.81
CA ALA A 74 -9.60 16.77 4.55
C ALA A 74 -9.68 15.79 3.37
N MET A 75 -8.73 14.82 3.31
CA MET A 75 -8.70 13.78 2.27
C MET A 75 -9.95 12.90 2.30
N LEU A 76 -10.42 12.51 3.48
CA LEU A 76 -11.62 11.71 3.68
C LEU A 76 -12.90 12.38 3.16
N LYS A 77 -12.96 13.71 3.05
CA LYS A 77 -14.09 14.42 2.41
C LYS A 77 -14.27 14.08 0.93
N GLY A 78 -13.25 13.53 0.28
CA GLY A 78 -13.31 13.08 -1.11
C GLY A 78 -14.08 11.78 -1.34
N THR A 79 -14.57 11.12 -0.28
CA THR A 79 -15.37 9.89 -0.38
C THR A 79 -16.53 9.88 0.60
N LYS A 80 -17.54 9.03 0.31
CA LYS A 80 -18.67 8.77 1.23
C LYS A 80 -18.52 7.45 1.98
N LYS A 81 -17.43 6.69 1.73
CA LYS A 81 -17.17 5.42 2.40
C LYS A 81 -16.81 5.63 3.86
N ASP A 82 -17.15 4.64 4.70
CA ASP A 82 -16.79 4.67 6.10
C ASP A 82 -15.25 4.59 6.24
N PRO A 83 -14.61 5.48 7.02
CA PRO A 83 -13.17 5.46 7.21
C PRO A 83 -12.60 4.14 7.76
N SER A 84 -13.39 3.40 8.53
CA SER A 84 -13.02 2.10 9.10
C SER A 84 -13.24 0.92 8.14
N GLU A 85 -13.93 1.14 7.01
CA GLU A 85 -14.16 0.09 6.01
C GLU A 85 -12.83 -0.47 5.49
N ILE A 86 -12.65 -1.80 5.61
CA ILE A 86 -11.51 -2.49 5.02
C ILE A 86 -11.77 -2.66 3.53
N VAL A 87 -10.96 -2.01 2.70
CA VAL A 87 -11.08 -2.06 1.25
C VAL A 87 -10.22 -3.15 0.62
N TRP A 88 -9.15 -3.56 1.29
CA TRP A 88 -8.27 -4.62 0.81
C TRP A 88 -7.48 -5.27 1.95
N LEU A 89 -7.22 -6.58 1.82
CA LEU A 89 -6.20 -7.30 2.57
C LEU A 89 -4.99 -7.44 1.64
N VAL A 90 -3.98 -6.60 1.84
CA VAL A 90 -2.87 -6.44 0.89
C VAL A 90 -1.87 -7.58 1.02
N PRO A 91 -1.72 -8.46 0.01
CA PRO A 91 -0.69 -9.48 0.03
C PRO A 91 0.73 -8.88 -0.05
N PRO A 92 1.77 -9.62 0.37
CA PRO A 92 1.76 -10.98 0.90
C PRO A 92 1.41 -11.07 2.40
N ARG A 93 1.57 -10.01 3.18
CA ARG A 93 1.32 -10.06 4.64
C ARG A 93 -0.15 -9.96 5.03
N MET A 94 -1.04 -9.76 4.08
CA MET A 94 -2.47 -9.59 4.32
C MET A 94 -2.80 -8.44 5.28
N GLY A 95 -2.03 -7.35 5.21
CA GLY A 95 -2.28 -6.15 5.99
C GLY A 95 -3.63 -5.52 5.63
N GLN A 96 -4.35 -5.07 6.64
CA GLN A 96 -5.67 -4.46 6.46
C GLN A 96 -5.53 -3.02 5.96
N LEU A 97 -5.95 -2.76 4.73
CA LEU A 97 -6.04 -1.43 4.17
C LEU A 97 -7.45 -0.88 4.37
N THR A 98 -7.59 0.13 5.23
CA THR A 98 -8.85 0.82 5.45
C THR A 98 -8.97 2.07 4.57
N VAL A 99 -10.17 2.62 4.45
CA VAL A 99 -10.40 3.91 3.77
C VAL A 99 -9.58 5.04 4.42
N GLU A 100 -9.45 5.04 5.77
CA GLU A 100 -8.58 5.99 6.48
C GLU A 100 -7.11 5.83 6.08
N LEU A 101 -6.63 4.59 5.90
CA LEU A 101 -5.26 4.34 5.45
C LEU A 101 -5.05 4.74 3.99
N VAL A 102 -6.05 4.52 3.11
CA VAL A 102 -6.01 5.06 1.74
C VAL A 102 -5.85 6.58 1.76
N ALA A 103 -6.63 7.28 2.59
CA ALA A 103 -6.51 8.72 2.76
C ALA A 103 -5.13 9.13 3.31
N THR A 104 -4.63 8.39 4.31
CA THR A 104 -3.33 8.63 4.94
C THR A 104 -2.18 8.51 3.94
N TYR A 105 -2.13 7.42 3.18
CA TYR A 105 -1.10 7.23 2.14
C TYR A 105 -1.30 8.14 0.95
N GLY A 106 -2.55 8.51 0.63
CA GLY A 106 -2.84 9.54 -0.35
C GLY A 106 -2.23 10.89 0.03
N VAL A 107 -2.40 11.33 1.28
CA VAL A 107 -1.73 12.55 1.81
C VAL A 107 -0.22 12.41 1.72
N MET A 108 0.34 11.30 2.19
CA MET A 108 1.79 11.06 2.18
C MET A 108 2.37 11.14 0.77
N ALA A 109 1.64 10.66 -0.23
CA ALA A 109 2.04 10.70 -1.63
C ALA A 109 1.79 12.05 -2.34
N GLY A 110 1.16 13.02 -1.67
CA GLY A 110 0.86 14.33 -2.25
C GLY A 110 -0.45 14.39 -3.04
N CYS A 111 -1.34 13.42 -2.84
CA CYS A 111 -2.68 13.46 -3.42
C CYS A 111 -3.57 14.49 -2.72
N LYS A 112 -4.61 14.93 -3.43
CA LYS A 112 -5.61 15.88 -2.94
C LYS A 112 -6.95 15.19 -2.69
N PRO A 113 -7.89 15.79 -1.95
CA PRO A 113 -9.20 15.19 -1.68
C PRO A 113 -9.97 14.74 -2.93
N GLU A 114 -9.88 15.49 -4.02
CA GLU A 114 -10.51 15.15 -5.30
C GLU A 114 -9.95 13.87 -5.95
N HIS A 115 -8.75 13.43 -5.54
CA HIS A 115 -8.16 12.17 -6.02
C HIS A 115 -8.68 10.94 -5.27
N MET A 116 -9.36 11.10 -4.14
CA MET A 116 -9.79 9.98 -3.29
C MET A 116 -10.62 8.91 -4.04
N PRO A 117 -11.59 9.28 -4.92
CA PRO A 117 -12.30 8.28 -5.71
C PRO A 117 -11.38 7.48 -6.66
N LEU A 118 -10.37 8.14 -7.23
CA LEU A 118 -9.37 7.47 -8.07
C LEU A 118 -8.51 6.52 -7.27
N LEU A 119 -8.03 6.92 -6.07
CA LEU A 119 -7.22 6.05 -5.21
C LEU A 119 -7.99 4.79 -4.81
N LEU A 120 -9.27 4.91 -4.48
CA LEU A 120 -10.13 3.77 -4.17
C LEU A 120 -10.34 2.86 -5.40
N ALA A 121 -10.51 3.43 -6.58
CA ALA A 121 -10.62 2.67 -7.82
C ALA A 121 -9.31 1.94 -8.17
N VAL A 122 -8.16 2.56 -7.94
CA VAL A 122 -6.84 1.95 -8.09
C VAL A 122 -6.69 0.74 -7.16
N VAL A 123 -7.04 0.89 -5.88
CA VAL A 123 -7.04 -0.23 -4.91
C VAL A 123 -7.93 -1.36 -5.38
N GLU A 124 -9.14 -1.07 -5.86
CA GLU A 124 -10.06 -2.10 -6.36
C GLU A 124 -9.54 -2.81 -7.62
N ALA A 125 -8.86 -2.08 -8.50
CA ALA A 125 -8.22 -2.68 -9.68
C ALA A 125 -7.09 -3.65 -9.29
N PHE A 126 -6.23 -3.27 -8.35
CA PHE A 126 -5.13 -4.14 -7.89
C PHE A 126 -5.58 -5.32 -7.06
N LYS A 127 -6.75 -5.24 -6.43
CA LYS A 127 -7.39 -6.35 -5.72
C LYS A 127 -7.90 -7.45 -6.67
N ASN A 128 -8.05 -7.16 -7.96
CA ASN A 128 -8.51 -8.13 -8.94
C ASN A 128 -7.49 -9.30 -9.05
N PRO A 129 -7.94 -10.56 -8.91
CA PRO A 129 -7.04 -11.73 -9.01
C PRO A 129 -6.22 -11.81 -10.29
N SER A 130 -6.73 -11.25 -11.40
CA SER A 130 -6.02 -11.24 -12.69
C SER A 130 -4.75 -10.39 -12.69
N VAL A 131 -4.58 -9.50 -11.71
CA VAL A 131 -3.38 -8.66 -11.58
C VAL A 131 -2.22 -9.45 -10.96
N ASP A 132 -2.52 -10.53 -10.22
CA ASP A 132 -1.54 -11.32 -9.46
C ASP A 132 -0.57 -10.43 -8.64
N TRP A 133 -1.14 -9.58 -7.82
CA TRP A 133 -0.37 -8.67 -6.96
C TRP A 133 0.64 -9.42 -6.10
N GLN A 134 0.23 -10.54 -5.52
CA GLN A 134 1.12 -11.34 -4.67
C GLN A 134 2.33 -11.87 -5.44
N GLY A 135 2.12 -12.47 -6.60
CA GLY A 135 3.22 -12.94 -7.46
C GLY A 135 4.14 -11.81 -7.89
N SER A 136 3.58 -10.66 -8.25
CA SER A 136 4.34 -9.47 -8.66
C SER A 136 5.18 -8.87 -7.54
N THR A 137 4.71 -8.89 -6.29
CA THR A 137 5.42 -8.29 -5.15
C THR A 137 6.41 -9.24 -4.46
N THR A 138 6.32 -10.55 -4.72
CA THR A 138 7.22 -11.56 -4.13
C THR A 138 8.26 -12.11 -5.11
N THR A 139 8.26 -11.65 -6.36
CA THR A 139 9.24 -12.06 -7.37
C THR A 139 10.58 -11.33 -7.22
N THR A 140 11.65 -11.96 -7.70
CA THR A 140 12.96 -11.31 -7.87
C THR A 140 13.09 -10.55 -9.19
N ALA A 141 12.08 -10.62 -10.07
CA ALA A 141 12.03 -9.84 -11.29
C ALA A 141 11.66 -8.38 -11.01
N ALA A 142 12.13 -7.47 -11.84
CA ALA A 142 11.79 -6.04 -11.75
C ALA A 142 10.38 -5.80 -12.33
N THR A 143 9.35 -6.15 -11.58
CA THR A 143 7.96 -5.87 -11.94
C THR A 143 7.53 -4.51 -11.43
N VAL A 144 6.81 -3.76 -12.25
CA VAL A 144 6.23 -2.47 -11.87
C VAL A 144 4.75 -2.43 -12.27
N PRO A 145 3.88 -1.90 -11.42
CA PRO A 145 2.48 -1.74 -11.78
C PRO A 145 2.32 -0.62 -12.83
N VAL A 146 1.57 -0.90 -13.88
CA VAL A 146 1.17 0.10 -14.88
C VAL A 146 -0.33 0.32 -14.78
N MET A 147 -0.74 1.59 -14.61
CA MET A 147 -2.15 1.96 -14.53
C MET A 147 -2.56 2.70 -15.80
N VAL A 148 -3.56 2.18 -16.49
CA VAL A 148 -4.17 2.84 -17.65
C VAL A 148 -5.48 3.46 -17.20
N ILE A 149 -5.56 4.79 -17.23
CA ILE A 149 -6.72 5.57 -16.82
C ILE A 149 -7.27 6.29 -18.04
N SER A 150 -8.59 6.26 -18.22
CA SER A 150 -9.25 6.89 -19.36
C SER A 150 -10.55 7.60 -18.96
N GLY A 151 -11.02 8.47 -19.82
CA GLY A 151 -12.29 9.19 -19.66
C GLY A 151 -12.11 10.62 -19.12
N PRO A 152 -13.24 11.32 -18.87
CA PRO A 152 -13.24 12.75 -18.48
C PRO A 152 -12.52 13.04 -17.16
N ILE A 153 -12.19 12.02 -16.38
CA ILE A 153 -11.46 12.13 -15.13
C ILE A 153 -10.03 12.65 -15.34
N LEU A 154 -9.45 12.40 -16.50
CA LEU A 154 -8.10 12.87 -16.84
C LEU A 154 -8.00 14.38 -16.71
N ASP A 155 -8.83 15.11 -17.42
CA ASP A 155 -8.85 16.58 -17.39
C ASP A 155 -9.30 17.10 -16.02
N LYS A 156 -10.31 16.47 -15.42
CA LYS A 156 -10.85 16.87 -14.12
C LYS A 156 -9.81 16.83 -13.00
N LEU A 157 -8.94 15.84 -13.01
CA LEU A 157 -7.91 15.65 -11.99
C LEU A 157 -6.53 16.15 -12.40
N GLY A 158 -6.36 16.59 -13.66
CA GLY A 158 -5.06 16.99 -14.19
C GLY A 158 -4.10 15.81 -14.38
N ILE A 159 -4.63 14.64 -14.74
CA ILE A 159 -3.83 13.46 -15.08
C ILE A 159 -3.21 13.69 -16.46
N GLY A 160 -1.90 13.59 -16.55
CA GLY A 160 -1.19 13.71 -17.82
C GLY A 160 -1.39 12.46 -18.69
N TYR A 161 -1.69 12.68 -19.98
CA TYR A 161 -1.94 11.63 -20.98
C TYR A 161 -1.28 11.92 -22.32
N SER A 162 -0.34 12.86 -22.35
CA SER A 162 0.39 13.28 -23.53
C SER A 162 1.88 13.00 -23.35
N SER A 163 2.72 13.67 -24.11
CA SER A 163 4.17 13.55 -24.01
C SER A 163 4.66 13.73 -22.58
N GLY A 164 5.40 12.77 -22.06
CA GLY A 164 5.96 12.80 -20.70
C GLY A 164 5.06 12.24 -19.60
N GLU A 165 3.96 11.54 -19.92
CA GLU A 165 3.04 10.97 -18.93
C GLU A 165 3.70 9.95 -17.99
N LEU A 166 4.78 9.28 -18.41
CA LEU A 166 5.60 8.41 -17.58
C LEU A 166 6.71 9.15 -16.83
N GLY A 167 6.82 10.45 -17.05
CA GLY A 167 7.83 11.29 -16.40
C GLY A 167 7.31 11.93 -15.11
N SER A 168 8.27 12.44 -14.33
CA SER A 168 7.99 13.11 -13.05
C SER A 168 7.37 14.51 -13.18
N PHE A 169 7.15 15.00 -14.41
CA PHE A 169 6.56 16.31 -14.66
C PHE A 169 5.03 16.35 -14.55
N MET A 170 4.41 15.20 -14.36
CA MET A 170 2.97 15.06 -14.17
C MET A 170 2.67 14.75 -12.70
N PRO A 171 2.40 15.77 -11.86
CA PRO A 171 2.32 15.58 -10.39
C PRO A 171 1.28 14.56 -9.97
N VAL A 172 0.11 14.52 -10.62
CA VAL A 172 -0.96 13.57 -10.27
C VAL A 172 -0.54 12.14 -10.60
N ASN A 173 0.04 11.90 -11.78
CA ASN A 173 0.54 10.60 -12.20
C ASN A 173 1.57 10.09 -11.18
N THR A 174 2.54 10.93 -10.84
CA THR A 174 3.59 10.61 -9.86
C THR A 174 3.02 10.32 -8.48
N SER A 175 2.08 11.15 -8.00
CA SER A 175 1.47 10.96 -6.68
C SER A 175 0.65 9.67 -6.60
N VAL A 176 -0.13 9.33 -7.63
CA VAL A 176 -0.90 8.08 -7.66
C VAL A 176 0.03 6.87 -7.74
N GLY A 177 1.11 6.94 -8.54
CA GLY A 177 2.13 5.89 -8.59
C GLY A 177 2.83 5.70 -7.23
N TYR A 178 3.18 6.80 -6.56
CA TYR A 178 3.82 6.73 -5.25
C TYR A 178 2.86 6.20 -4.17
N PHE A 179 1.57 6.56 -4.23
CA PHE A 179 0.54 6.02 -3.33
C PHE A 179 0.50 4.49 -3.36
N ILE A 180 0.46 3.87 -4.56
CA ILE A 180 0.37 2.41 -4.64
C ILE A 180 1.65 1.72 -4.16
N ASN A 181 2.82 2.34 -4.37
CA ASN A 181 4.07 1.85 -3.81
C ASN A 181 4.05 1.87 -2.27
N LEU A 182 3.59 2.98 -1.66
CA LEU A 182 3.45 3.07 -0.20
C LEU A 182 2.49 1.99 0.35
N VAL A 183 1.37 1.74 -0.34
CA VAL A 183 0.43 0.67 0.05
C VAL A 183 1.10 -0.70 -0.04
N GLY A 184 1.80 -0.99 -1.14
CA GLY A 184 2.50 -2.24 -1.36
C GLY A 184 3.58 -2.49 -0.30
N ASP A 185 4.47 -1.54 -0.12
CA ASP A 185 5.66 -1.69 0.75
C ASP A 185 5.30 -1.71 2.25
N ILE A 186 4.27 -0.99 2.66
CA ILE A 186 4.00 -0.77 4.08
C ILE A 186 2.88 -1.68 4.60
N ILE A 187 1.82 -1.85 3.84
CA ILE A 187 0.68 -2.69 4.22
C ILE A 187 0.89 -4.12 3.71
N GLY A 188 1.35 -4.27 2.47
CA GLY A 188 1.64 -5.57 1.86
C GLY A 188 2.93 -6.18 2.41
N GLY A 189 3.95 -5.38 2.62
CA GLY A 189 5.24 -5.76 3.26
C GLY A 189 6.20 -6.50 2.45
#